data_2f2875fb2fc8c0fd10d6c9a95c34d9a0
#
_entry.id   2f2875fb2fc8c0fd10d6c9a95c34d9a0
#
_cell.length_a   1.000
_cell.length_b   1.000
_cell.length_c   1.000
_cell.angle_alpha   90.00
_cell.angle_beta   90.00
_cell.angle_gamma   90.00
#
_symmetry.space_group_name_H-M   'P 1'
#
loop_
_entity.id
_entity.type
_entity.pdbx_description
1 polymer ?
#
loop_
_entity_poly.entity_id
_entity_poly.type
_entity_poly.pdbx_seq_one_letter_code
_entity_poly.pdbx_strand_id
1 'polypeptide(L)'
;ASFLQITRTFSKQSIISVFLIVTLALGLFYANIARTINSNSVERIRYNTGADVVVSEQWEKKYQQSMGRMIDYEYIEPDFVKYNCLLEEGLCERITRVVYDNNVEIKRNTKKVKNVNMQGIITDEYGKTAFLKDDLNGEKHWYHYLNAISQEPQGIIISTNLAEELDIKVGDSVDVTRFGTTELMKNEERGTMKSVV
;
A
#
# COMPACT_ATOMS: atom_id res chain seq x y z
N ALA A 1 -48.79 -48.75 29.11
CA ALA A 1 -47.95 -47.77 29.83
C ALA A 1 -46.55 -47.62 29.19
N SER A 2 -45.92 -48.65 28.64
CA SER A 2 -44.55 -48.65 28.13
C SER A 2 -44.40 -47.88 26.78
N PHE A 3 -45.40 -47.91 25.90
CA PHE A 3 -45.31 -47.26 24.58
C PHE A 3 -45.28 -45.71 24.67
N LEU A 4 -46.05 -45.14 25.59
CA LEU A 4 -46.05 -43.71 25.87
C LEU A 4 -44.73 -43.21 26.50
N GLN A 5 -44.05 -44.08 27.23
CA GLN A 5 -42.79 -43.78 27.87
C GLN A 5 -41.63 -43.73 26.85
N ILE A 6 -41.66 -44.62 25.84
CA ILE A 6 -40.69 -44.66 24.75
C ILE A 6 -40.82 -43.42 23.85
N THR A 7 -42.04 -43.05 23.45
CA THR A 7 -42.26 -41.88 22.58
C THR A 7 -41.90 -40.58 23.30
N ARG A 8 -42.12 -40.47 24.61
CA ARG A 8 -41.76 -39.30 25.40
C ARG A 8 -40.24 -39.17 25.64
N THR A 9 -39.56 -40.32 25.73
CA THR A 9 -38.09 -40.34 25.88
C THR A 9 -37.40 -40.03 24.56
N PHE A 10 -37.90 -40.51 23.43
CA PHE A 10 -37.43 -40.20 22.10
C PHE A 10 -37.50 -38.68 21.78
N SER A 11 -38.62 -38.05 22.15
CA SER A 11 -38.79 -36.60 21.95
C SER A 11 -37.75 -35.77 22.74
N LYS A 12 -37.49 -36.14 23.97
CA LYS A 12 -36.46 -35.43 24.81
C LYS A 12 -35.04 -35.64 24.27
N GLN A 13 -34.69 -36.85 23.86
CA GLN A 13 -33.39 -37.14 23.25
C GLN A 13 -33.18 -36.42 21.93
N SER A 14 -34.22 -36.30 21.13
CA SER A 14 -34.18 -35.56 19.85
C SER A 14 -33.90 -34.07 20.08
N ILE A 15 -34.53 -33.45 21.08
CA ILE A 15 -34.32 -32.05 21.42
C ILE A 15 -32.88 -31.80 21.88
N ILE A 16 -32.32 -32.66 22.71
CA ILE A 16 -30.94 -32.57 23.19
C ILE A 16 -29.97 -32.69 22.01
N SER A 17 -30.21 -33.66 21.11
CA SER A 17 -29.37 -33.86 19.93
C SER A 17 -29.41 -32.66 18.99
N VAL A 18 -30.57 -32.08 18.74
CA VAL A 18 -30.73 -30.86 17.94
C VAL A 18 -29.97 -29.68 18.58
N PHE A 19 -30.15 -29.50 19.89
CA PHE A 19 -29.44 -28.45 20.61
C PHE A 19 -27.93 -28.60 20.53
N LEU A 20 -27.42 -29.83 20.67
CA LEU A 20 -25.98 -30.11 20.57
C LEU A 20 -25.45 -29.85 19.16
N ILE A 21 -26.19 -30.25 18.11
CA ILE A 21 -25.82 -29.98 16.73
C ILE A 21 -25.78 -28.46 16.46
N VAL A 22 -26.81 -27.73 16.89
CA VAL A 22 -26.86 -26.26 16.71
C VAL A 22 -25.73 -25.57 17.45
N THR A 23 -25.45 -25.99 18.68
CA THR A 23 -24.35 -25.41 19.47
C THR A 23 -23.00 -25.67 18.80
N LEU A 24 -22.77 -26.89 18.31
CA LEU A 24 -21.55 -27.24 17.59
C LEU A 24 -21.43 -26.45 16.29
N ALA A 25 -22.50 -26.34 15.51
CA ALA A 25 -22.54 -25.60 14.29
C ALA A 25 -22.24 -24.09 14.49
N LEU A 26 -22.84 -23.50 15.53
CA LEU A 26 -22.55 -22.12 15.92
C LEU A 26 -21.10 -21.95 16.37
N GLY A 27 -20.56 -22.89 17.15
CA GLY A 27 -19.16 -22.87 17.56
C GLY A 27 -18.19 -22.87 16.37
N LEU A 28 -18.41 -23.77 15.41
CA LEU A 28 -17.62 -23.82 14.18
C LEU A 28 -17.78 -22.57 13.31
N PHE A 29 -19.01 -22.05 13.23
CA PHE A 29 -19.27 -20.82 12.50
C PHE A 29 -18.52 -19.60 13.07
N TYR A 30 -18.60 -19.41 14.39
CA TYR A 30 -17.87 -18.34 15.05
C TYR A 30 -16.34 -18.49 14.96
N ALA A 31 -15.84 -19.73 15.06
CA ALA A 31 -14.42 -20.00 14.90
C ALA A 31 -13.93 -19.62 13.48
N ASN A 32 -14.69 -19.96 12.44
CA ASN A 32 -14.37 -19.58 11.06
C ASN A 32 -14.45 -18.08 10.84
N ILE A 33 -15.48 -17.39 11.37
CA ILE A 33 -15.58 -15.93 11.31
C ILE A 33 -14.36 -15.27 11.98
N ALA A 34 -14.03 -15.69 13.19
CA ALA A 34 -12.90 -15.13 13.92
C ALA A 34 -11.59 -15.30 13.14
N ARG A 35 -11.36 -16.46 12.54
CA ARG A 35 -10.20 -16.73 11.70
C ARG A 35 -10.17 -15.82 10.47
N THR A 36 -11.30 -15.68 9.78
CA THR A 36 -11.41 -14.83 8.58
C THR A 36 -11.16 -13.35 8.91
N ILE A 37 -11.76 -12.85 9.98
CA ILE A 37 -11.56 -11.45 10.42
C ILE A 37 -10.09 -11.23 10.78
N ASN A 38 -9.47 -12.14 11.53
CA ASN A 38 -8.07 -12.01 11.91
C ASN A 38 -7.15 -12.03 10.69
N SER A 39 -7.36 -12.97 9.76
CA SER A 39 -6.60 -13.05 8.50
C SER A 39 -6.71 -11.75 7.69
N ASN A 40 -7.94 -11.28 7.46
CA ASN A 40 -8.17 -10.04 6.73
C ASN A 40 -7.55 -8.82 7.42
N SER A 41 -7.57 -8.78 8.76
CA SER A 41 -6.96 -7.69 9.52
C SER A 41 -5.45 -7.68 9.37
N VAL A 42 -4.80 -8.84 9.48
CA VAL A 42 -3.35 -8.98 9.30
C VAL A 42 -2.94 -8.63 7.86
N GLU A 43 -3.67 -9.15 6.86
CA GLU A 43 -3.40 -8.82 5.45
C GLU A 43 -3.57 -7.32 5.18
N ARG A 44 -4.59 -6.68 5.75
CA ARG A 44 -4.81 -5.25 5.61
C ARG A 44 -3.69 -4.42 6.22
N ILE A 45 -3.21 -4.82 7.40
CA ILE A 45 -2.08 -4.16 8.07
C ILE A 45 -0.84 -4.31 7.19
N ARG A 46 -0.50 -5.52 6.75
CA ARG A 46 0.65 -5.78 5.87
C ARG A 46 0.59 -4.99 4.57
N TYR A 47 -0.59 -4.91 3.95
CA TYR A 47 -0.79 -4.13 2.74
C TYR A 47 -0.59 -2.63 2.97
N ASN A 48 -1.12 -2.08 4.06
CA ASN A 48 -0.97 -0.66 4.39
C ASN A 48 0.46 -0.29 4.78
N THR A 49 1.17 -1.20 5.43
CA THR A 49 2.56 -0.98 5.85
C THR A 49 3.54 -1.27 4.71
N GLY A 50 3.20 -2.21 3.84
CA GLY A 50 4.04 -2.67 2.73
C GLY A 50 5.21 -3.55 3.13
N ALA A 51 5.64 -3.51 4.40
CA ALA A 51 6.74 -4.29 4.95
C ALA A 51 6.49 -4.60 6.43
N ASP A 52 7.28 -5.50 7.02
CA ASP A 52 7.16 -5.85 8.45
C ASP A 52 7.55 -4.67 9.36
N VAL A 53 8.53 -3.86 8.94
CA VAL A 53 8.99 -2.66 9.66
C VAL A 53 9.14 -1.51 8.66
N VAL A 54 8.61 -0.35 9.02
CA VAL A 54 8.77 0.90 8.26
C VAL A 54 9.43 1.93 9.15
N VAL A 55 10.55 2.47 8.67
CA VAL A 55 11.27 3.57 9.34
C VAL A 55 11.05 4.83 8.51
N SER A 56 10.52 5.86 9.14
CA SER A 56 10.32 7.16 8.50
C SER A 56 11.41 8.12 8.94
N GLU A 57 12.11 8.68 7.97
CA GLU A 57 13.08 9.75 8.20
C GLU A 57 12.64 11.03 7.51
N GLN A 58 12.89 12.14 8.14
CA GLN A 58 12.68 13.44 7.53
C GLN A 58 13.97 13.90 6.86
N TRP A 59 13.84 14.39 5.63
CA TRP A 59 14.95 14.96 4.91
C TRP A 59 15.39 16.26 5.58
N GLU A 60 16.69 16.42 5.77
CA GLU A 60 17.25 17.66 6.26
C GLU A 60 17.14 18.76 5.21
N LYS A 61 16.88 20.00 5.68
CA LYS A 61 16.82 21.17 4.82
C LYS A 61 18.08 22.00 5.03
N LYS A 62 18.90 22.11 4.01
CA LYS A 62 20.05 23.01 4.00
C LYS A 62 19.65 24.33 3.34
N TYR A 63 19.66 25.38 4.12
CA TYR A 63 19.34 26.71 3.62
C TYR A 63 20.56 27.33 2.95
N GLN A 64 20.42 27.81 1.72
CA GLN A 64 21.41 28.62 1.05
C GLN A 64 21.08 30.09 1.29
N GLN A 65 22.03 30.82 1.86
CA GLN A 65 21.92 32.25 2.08
C GLN A 65 22.72 32.97 1.00
N SER A 66 22.06 33.84 0.23
CA SER A 66 22.75 34.77 -0.66
C SER A 66 22.34 36.21 -0.34
N MET A 67 23.30 37.11 -0.17
CA MET A 67 23.10 38.51 0.19
C MET A 67 22.17 38.81 1.37
N GLY A 68 22.20 37.95 2.42
CA GLY A 68 21.39 38.16 3.62
C GLY A 68 19.90 37.82 3.49
N ARG A 69 19.49 37.26 2.36
CA ARG A 69 18.15 36.69 2.16
C ARG A 69 18.21 35.17 2.01
N MET A 70 17.31 34.46 2.66
CA MET A 70 17.10 33.04 2.36
C MET A 70 16.53 32.94 0.95
N ILE A 71 17.28 32.39 0.00
CA ILE A 71 16.90 32.35 -1.40
C ILE A 71 16.42 30.95 -1.78
N ASP A 72 16.99 29.90 -1.18
CA ASP A 72 16.67 28.53 -1.55
C ASP A 72 16.98 27.56 -0.41
N TYR A 73 16.40 26.37 -0.46
CA TYR A 73 16.77 25.27 0.42
C TYR A 73 16.92 24.00 -0.42
N GLU A 74 17.95 23.26 -0.14
CA GLU A 74 18.22 21.95 -0.71
C GLU A 74 17.83 20.87 0.31
N TYR A 75 17.15 19.83 -0.17
CA TYR A 75 16.89 18.65 0.65
C TYR A 75 18.10 17.71 0.59
N ILE A 76 18.59 17.34 1.74
CA ILE A 76 19.65 16.36 1.86
C ILE A 76 19.01 15.01 2.14
N GLU A 77 19.28 14.05 1.27
CA GLU A 77 18.81 12.67 1.44
C GLU A 77 19.40 12.05 2.70
N PRO A 78 18.60 11.40 3.54
CA PRO A 78 19.10 10.67 4.70
C PRO A 78 20.11 9.61 4.30
N ASP A 79 21.14 9.42 5.11
CA ASP A 79 22.14 8.39 4.88
C ASP A 79 21.55 6.99 5.08
N PHE A 80 21.32 6.30 3.96
CA PHE A 80 20.79 4.95 3.95
C PHE A 80 21.82 3.89 4.39
N VAL A 81 23.10 4.18 4.22
CA VAL A 81 24.20 3.22 4.53
C VAL A 81 24.17 2.79 5.99
N LYS A 82 23.70 3.66 6.89
CA LYS A 82 23.55 3.34 8.32
C LYS A 82 22.68 2.13 8.62
N TYR A 83 21.77 1.78 7.70
CA TYR A 83 20.89 0.62 7.85
C TYR A 83 21.52 -0.69 7.36
N ASN A 84 22.66 -0.65 6.67
CA ASN A 84 23.33 -1.87 6.20
C ASN A 84 23.77 -2.77 7.37
N CYS A 85 24.02 -2.21 8.54
CA CYS A 85 24.33 -3.00 9.72
C CYS A 85 23.22 -4.01 10.07
N LEU A 86 21.95 -3.67 9.80
CA LEU A 86 20.83 -4.58 10.06
C LEU A 86 20.85 -5.81 9.15
N LEU A 87 21.35 -5.66 7.92
CA LEU A 87 21.56 -6.79 7.00
C LEU A 87 22.78 -7.63 7.43
N GLU A 88 23.88 -6.96 7.81
CA GLU A 88 25.13 -7.62 8.24
C GLU A 88 24.95 -8.41 9.53
N GLU A 89 24.16 -7.90 10.47
CA GLU A 89 23.84 -8.57 11.73
C GLU A 89 22.72 -9.63 11.57
N GLY A 90 22.13 -9.76 10.38
CA GLY A 90 21.06 -10.71 10.11
C GLY A 90 19.73 -10.40 10.81
N LEU A 91 19.55 -9.15 11.25
CA LEU A 91 18.31 -8.68 11.90
C LEU A 91 17.18 -8.48 10.88
N CYS A 92 17.50 -8.25 9.62
CA CYS A 92 16.54 -8.22 8.52
C CYS A 92 17.11 -8.94 7.30
N GLU A 93 16.23 -9.48 6.47
CA GLU A 93 16.61 -10.16 5.23
C GLU A 93 16.78 -9.18 4.07
N ARG A 94 15.99 -8.12 4.06
CA ARG A 94 15.89 -7.17 2.93
C ARG A 94 15.53 -5.79 3.43
N ILE A 95 16.03 -4.79 2.72
CA ILE A 95 15.73 -3.39 2.95
C ILE A 95 15.45 -2.75 1.59
N THR A 96 14.52 -1.81 1.55
CA THR A 96 14.25 -0.98 0.37
C THR A 96 14.01 0.46 0.78
N ARG A 97 14.35 1.38 -0.12
CA ARG A 97 14.06 2.80 0.03
C ARG A 97 12.77 3.16 -0.68
N VAL A 98 11.96 3.96 -0.01
CA VAL A 98 10.73 4.51 -0.59
C VAL A 98 10.70 6.00 -0.30
N VAL A 99 10.58 6.81 -1.33
CA VAL A 99 10.30 8.25 -1.19
C VAL A 99 8.80 8.44 -1.27
N TYR A 100 8.23 9.04 -0.23
CA TYR A 100 6.79 9.27 -0.15
C TYR A 100 6.48 10.76 -0.18
N ASP A 101 5.61 11.18 -1.10
CA ASP A 101 5.13 12.55 -1.21
C ASP A 101 3.61 12.57 -1.34
N ASN A 102 2.94 13.34 -0.51
CA ASN A 102 1.49 13.50 -0.50
C ASN A 102 1.03 14.86 -1.08
N ASN A 103 1.95 15.65 -1.60
CA ASN A 103 1.68 16.99 -2.09
C ASN A 103 1.93 17.10 -3.61
N VAL A 104 1.42 16.12 -4.35
CA VAL A 104 1.58 16.03 -5.80
C VAL A 104 0.27 16.37 -6.50
N GLU A 105 0.34 17.14 -7.59
CA GLU A 105 -0.74 17.34 -8.54
C GLU A 105 -0.45 16.56 -9.81
N ILE A 106 -1.41 15.77 -10.26
CA ILE A 106 -1.35 15.09 -11.54
C ILE A 106 -2.36 15.76 -12.47
N LYS A 107 -1.87 16.13 -13.65
CA LYS A 107 -2.67 16.81 -14.68
C LYS A 107 -2.62 16.06 -15.99
N ARG A 108 -3.75 15.97 -16.65
CA ARG A 108 -3.90 15.53 -18.05
C ARG A 108 -4.86 16.43 -18.77
N ASN A 109 -4.37 17.11 -19.80
CA ASN A 109 -5.16 18.10 -20.55
C ASN A 109 -5.74 19.19 -19.61
N THR A 110 -7.07 19.26 -19.54
CA THR A 110 -7.80 20.20 -18.68
C THR A 110 -8.15 19.65 -17.29
N LYS A 111 -8.04 18.34 -17.11
CA LYS A 111 -8.33 17.67 -15.84
C LYS A 111 -7.11 17.66 -14.94
N LYS A 112 -7.32 17.84 -13.64
CA LYS A 112 -6.25 17.79 -12.64
C LYS A 112 -6.77 17.27 -11.30
N VAL A 113 -5.94 16.52 -10.61
CA VAL A 113 -6.17 16.02 -9.24
C VAL A 113 -5.01 16.45 -8.36
N LYS A 114 -5.33 17.03 -7.20
CA LYS A 114 -4.36 17.50 -6.21
C LYS A 114 -4.29 16.55 -5.03
N ASN A 115 -3.20 16.69 -4.26
CA ASN A 115 -2.94 15.90 -3.05
C ASN A 115 -2.93 14.39 -3.35
N VAL A 116 -2.32 14.03 -4.47
CA VAL A 116 -2.11 12.64 -4.83
C VAL A 116 -0.90 12.13 -4.06
N ASN A 117 -1.06 10.93 -3.47
CA ASN A 117 0.04 10.24 -2.84
C ASN A 117 0.93 9.61 -3.91
N MET A 118 2.19 9.99 -3.94
CA MET A 118 3.19 9.45 -4.86
C MET A 118 4.26 8.71 -4.07
N GLN A 119 4.67 7.55 -4.59
CA GLN A 119 5.78 6.77 -4.07
C GLN A 119 6.86 6.62 -5.14
N GLY A 120 8.08 7.02 -4.81
CA GLY A 120 9.26 6.71 -5.60
C GLY A 120 9.92 5.45 -5.04
N ILE A 121 10.14 4.44 -5.88
CA ILE A 121 10.63 3.13 -5.47
C ILE A 121 11.82 2.68 -6.31
N ILE A 122 12.66 1.84 -5.72
CA ILE A 122 13.65 1.04 -6.46
C ILE A 122 13.00 -0.31 -6.77
N THR A 123 12.63 -0.52 -8.01
CA THR A 123 11.74 -1.62 -8.43
C THR A 123 12.20 -3.01 -8.00
N ASP A 124 13.49 -3.30 -8.11
CA ASP A 124 14.07 -4.60 -7.74
C ASP A 124 14.04 -4.83 -6.22
N GLU A 125 14.48 -3.84 -5.45
CA GLU A 125 14.50 -3.91 -3.98
C GLU A 125 13.07 -3.94 -3.43
N TYR A 126 12.21 -3.07 -3.97
CA TYR A 126 10.82 -2.98 -3.56
C TYR A 126 10.06 -4.27 -3.85
N GLY A 127 10.27 -4.86 -5.02
CA GLY A 127 9.65 -6.13 -5.40
C GLY A 127 10.00 -7.29 -4.48
N LYS A 128 11.18 -7.28 -3.90
CA LYS A 128 11.63 -8.33 -2.97
C LYS A 128 11.21 -8.08 -1.52
N THR A 129 10.91 -6.85 -1.15
CA THR A 129 10.66 -6.44 0.24
C THR A 129 9.20 -6.17 0.53
N ALA A 130 8.49 -5.52 -0.41
CA ALA A 130 7.14 -5.08 -0.20
C ALA A 130 6.11 -6.21 -0.35
N PHE A 131 5.03 -6.10 0.42
CA PHE A 131 3.89 -6.98 0.33
C PHE A 131 2.78 -6.34 -0.49
N LEU A 132 2.34 -7.02 -1.53
CA LEU A 132 1.13 -6.67 -2.26
C LEU A 132 0.16 -7.85 -2.22
N LYS A 133 -1.11 -7.56 -2.01
CA LYS A 133 -2.15 -8.58 -1.94
C LYS A 133 -2.47 -9.11 -3.34
N ASP A 134 -2.50 -10.44 -3.51
CA ASP A 134 -2.72 -11.08 -4.80
C ASP A 134 -4.05 -10.69 -5.46
N ASP A 135 -5.10 -10.51 -4.68
CA ASP A 135 -6.43 -10.11 -5.18
C ASP A 135 -6.45 -8.73 -5.86
N LEU A 136 -5.43 -7.89 -5.64
CA LEU A 136 -5.33 -6.54 -6.20
C LEU A 136 -4.50 -6.49 -7.49
N ASN A 137 -3.87 -7.61 -7.87
CA ASN A 137 -2.97 -7.67 -9.01
C ASN A 137 -3.67 -7.78 -10.37
N GLY A 138 -4.99 -7.96 -10.42
CA GLY A 138 -5.70 -8.25 -11.66
C GLY A 138 -5.28 -9.60 -12.24
N GLU A 139 -5.05 -9.65 -13.56
CA GLU A 139 -4.70 -10.90 -14.27
C GLU A 139 -3.20 -11.26 -14.19
N LYS A 140 -2.35 -10.31 -13.82
CA LYS A 140 -0.88 -10.48 -13.86
C LYS A 140 -0.28 -10.32 -12.48
N HIS A 141 0.78 -11.07 -12.20
CA HIS A 141 1.56 -10.88 -10.99
C HIS A 141 2.16 -9.46 -10.93
N TRP A 142 2.17 -8.85 -9.77
CA TRP A 142 2.60 -7.46 -9.59
C TRP A 142 4.04 -7.16 -10.03
N TYR A 143 4.94 -8.13 -10.05
CA TYR A 143 6.27 -8.01 -10.64
C TYR A 143 6.23 -7.61 -12.11
N HIS A 144 5.16 -7.95 -12.83
CA HIS A 144 5.02 -7.53 -14.22
C HIS A 144 4.92 -6.00 -14.34
N TYR A 145 4.22 -5.37 -13.42
CA TYR A 145 4.09 -3.91 -13.38
C TYR A 145 5.39 -3.24 -12.94
N LEU A 146 6.10 -3.79 -11.96
CA LEU A 146 7.42 -3.30 -11.55
C LEU A 146 8.44 -3.39 -12.69
N ASN A 147 8.45 -4.50 -13.43
CA ASN A 147 9.32 -4.66 -14.59
C ASN A 147 8.98 -3.66 -15.70
N ALA A 148 7.70 -3.35 -15.90
CA ALA A 148 7.30 -2.35 -16.89
C ALA A 148 7.84 -0.96 -16.57
N ILE A 149 7.75 -0.50 -15.32
CA ILE A 149 8.33 0.80 -14.93
C ILE A 149 9.86 0.78 -14.83
N SER A 150 10.48 -0.37 -14.60
CA SER A 150 11.94 -0.46 -14.58
C SER A 150 12.56 -0.26 -15.97
N GLN A 151 11.83 -0.59 -17.03
CA GLN A 151 12.25 -0.41 -18.42
C GLN A 151 12.02 1.01 -18.94
N GLU A 152 11.12 1.75 -18.32
CA GLU A 152 10.78 3.13 -18.69
C GLU A 152 11.08 4.07 -17.51
N PRO A 153 12.22 4.80 -17.55
CA PRO A 153 12.63 5.67 -16.42
C PRO A 153 11.63 6.76 -16.05
N GLN A 154 10.75 7.12 -16.96
CA GLN A 154 9.66 8.08 -16.74
C GLN A 154 8.30 7.39 -16.55
N GLY A 155 8.30 6.06 -16.40
CA GLY A 155 7.09 5.28 -16.21
C GLY A 155 6.51 5.45 -14.82
N ILE A 156 5.19 5.54 -14.73
CA ILE A 156 4.45 5.56 -13.48
C ILE A 156 3.32 4.53 -13.51
N ILE A 157 3.01 3.98 -12.35
CA ILE A 157 1.81 3.17 -12.13
C ILE A 157 0.78 4.04 -11.44
N ILE A 158 -0.43 4.07 -11.97
CA ILE A 158 -1.53 4.88 -11.47
C ILE A 158 -2.64 3.97 -10.98
N SER A 159 -3.29 4.31 -9.86
CA SER A 159 -4.46 3.59 -9.39
C SER A 159 -5.62 3.70 -10.37
N THR A 160 -6.45 2.66 -10.45
CA THR A 160 -7.62 2.62 -11.34
C THR A 160 -8.57 3.80 -11.12
N ASN A 161 -8.81 4.17 -9.87
CA ASN A 161 -9.68 5.30 -9.54
C ASN A 161 -9.14 6.63 -10.11
N LEU A 162 -7.82 6.86 -10.00
CA LEU A 162 -7.18 8.06 -10.53
C LEU A 162 -7.14 8.04 -12.06
N ALA A 163 -6.93 6.87 -12.66
CA ALA A 163 -6.96 6.69 -14.10
C ALA A 163 -8.35 7.00 -14.69
N GLU A 164 -9.42 6.56 -14.04
CA GLU A 164 -10.80 6.85 -14.42
C GLU A 164 -11.13 8.34 -14.27
N GLU A 165 -10.73 8.97 -13.15
CA GLU A 165 -10.98 10.40 -12.89
C GLU A 165 -10.33 11.30 -13.94
N LEU A 166 -9.10 11.00 -14.32
CA LEU A 166 -8.33 11.75 -15.30
C LEU A 166 -8.52 11.24 -16.75
N ASP A 167 -9.28 10.15 -16.94
CA ASP A 167 -9.46 9.47 -18.24
C ASP A 167 -8.13 9.06 -18.88
N ILE A 168 -7.25 8.42 -18.09
CA ILE A 168 -5.91 7.98 -18.49
C ILE A 168 -5.96 6.54 -18.97
N LYS A 169 -5.21 6.25 -20.04
CA LYS A 169 -5.00 4.89 -20.55
C LYS A 169 -3.51 4.56 -20.54
N VAL A 170 -3.21 3.25 -20.55
CA VAL A 170 -1.84 2.76 -20.67
C VAL A 170 -1.13 3.42 -21.86
N GLY A 171 0.06 3.97 -21.61
CA GLY A 171 0.87 4.66 -22.60
C GLY A 171 0.58 6.16 -22.76
N ASP A 172 -0.41 6.69 -22.06
CA ASP A 172 -0.65 8.15 -22.05
C ASP A 172 0.43 8.87 -21.24
N SER A 173 0.64 10.15 -21.56
CA SER A 173 1.54 11.03 -20.82
C SER A 173 0.74 11.92 -19.86
N VAL A 174 1.29 12.14 -18.68
CA VAL A 174 0.71 13.01 -17.64
C VAL A 174 1.76 13.99 -17.12
N ASP A 175 1.31 15.15 -16.73
CA ASP A 175 2.15 16.14 -16.06
C ASP A 175 2.05 15.93 -14.55
N VAL A 176 3.18 15.71 -13.92
CA VAL A 176 3.30 15.55 -12.47
C VAL A 176 3.98 16.79 -11.91
N THR A 177 3.31 17.48 -11.01
CA THR A 177 3.82 18.70 -10.38
C THR A 177 3.85 18.49 -8.87
N ARG A 178 5.02 18.69 -8.26
CA ARG A 178 5.20 18.68 -6.82
C ARG A 178 5.04 20.11 -6.29
N PHE A 179 4.22 20.28 -5.27
CA PHE A 179 4.11 21.58 -4.58
C PHE A 179 5.09 21.63 -3.40
N GLY A 180 5.99 22.61 -3.43
CA GLY A 180 6.81 22.92 -2.26
C GLY A 180 5.96 23.45 -1.11
N THR A 181 6.32 23.12 0.12
CA THR A 181 5.63 23.54 1.34
C THR A 181 5.77 25.05 1.66
N THR A 182 6.43 25.82 0.83
CA THR A 182 6.66 27.25 1.08
C THR A 182 6.18 28.07 -0.11
N GLU A 183 5.32 29.06 0.13
CA GLU A 183 4.82 30.01 -0.85
C GLU A 183 5.89 30.83 -1.61
N LEU A 184 7.17 30.71 -1.21
CA LEU A 184 8.30 31.41 -1.80
C LEU A 184 8.96 30.67 -2.96
N MET A 185 8.62 29.40 -3.20
CA MET A 185 9.19 28.63 -4.32
C MET A 185 8.14 28.40 -5.40
N LYS A 186 8.03 29.37 -6.32
CA LYS A 186 7.33 29.25 -7.58
C LYS A 186 8.12 28.44 -8.64
N ASN A 187 9.12 27.70 -8.27
CA ASN A 187 9.77 26.78 -9.19
C ASN A 187 9.00 25.46 -9.16
N GLU A 188 7.99 25.42 -10.00
CA GLU A 188 7.32 24.18 -10.37
C GLU A 188 8.36 23.29 -11.07
N GLU A 189 8.86 22.29 -10.40
CA GLU A 189 9.54 21.17 -11.07
C GLU A 189 8.48 20.40 -11.86
N ARG A 190 8.30 20.78 -13.12
CA ARG A 190 7.41 20.09 -14.04
C ARG A 190 8.17 18.93 -14.66
N GLY A 191 7.81 17.72 -14.27
CA GLY A 191 8.22 16.51 -14.97
C GLY A 191 7.05 15.96 -15.80
N THR A 192 7.27 15.65 -17.05
CA THR A 192 6.30 14.90 -17.85
C THR A 192 6.67 13.43 -17.73
N MET A 193 5.76 12.63 -17.16
CA MET A 193 5.93 11.19 -17.00
C MET A 193 4.95 10.45 -17.90
N LYS A 194 5.42 9.36 -18.53
CA LYS A 194 4.54 8.45 -19.26
C LYS A 194 3.91 7.48 -18.28
N SER A 195 2.61 7.32 -18.33
CA SER A 195 1.91 6.37 -17.49
C SER A 195 2.01 4.94 -18.05
N VAL A 196 2.31 4.00 -17.15
CA VAL A 196 2.13 2.57 -17.40
C VAL A 196 1.10 2.09 -16.38
N VAL A 197 -0.15 1.96 -16.78
CA VAL A 197 -1.28 1.54 -15.92
C VAL A 197 -1.43 0.02 -15.93
#